data_ae0308c6d09082d0bc61bb27f55a4461
#
_entry.id   ae0308c6d09082d0bc61bb27f55a4461
#
_cell.length_a   1.000
_cell.length_b   1.000
_cell.length_c   1.000
_cell.angle_alpha   90.00
_cell.angle_beta   90.00
_cell.angle_gamma   90.00
#
_symmetry.space_group_name_H-M   'P 1'
#
loop_
_entity.id
_entity.type
_entity.pdbx_description
1 polymer ?
#
loop_
_entity_poly.entity_id
_entity_poly.type
_entity_poly.pdbx_seq_one_letter_code
_entity_poly.pdbx_strand_id
1 'polypeptide(L)'
;MAAGEYVSVRAQNDLVARELKKEEKALAEDPEEETEELAQVYIERGMTAEQAREMAQLVMQNPEMALEVHAREELGIDPNELASPFTSAGWSFSAFAVGALVPLIPWFFFSADFVIWLSVAAGVIGAAVIGSTLAIATGHSVVRGISRHVGIAVCAAICIHFVGLALGAVVQL
;
A
#
# COMPACT_ATOMS: atom_id res chain seq x y z
N MET A 1 -0.92 -12.91 6.07
CA MET A 1 -0.56 -11.59 5.54
C MET A 1 0.06 -11.70 4.15
N ALA A 2 1.19 -12.36 3.93
CA ALA A 2 1.85 -12.44 2.62
C ALA A 2 0.95 -12.91 1.45
N ALA A 3 0.16 -13.97 1.65
CA ALA A 3 -0.78 -14.44 0.64
C ALA A 3 -1.88 -13.41 0.33
N GLY A 4 -2.39 -12.71 1.35
CA GLY A 4 -3.37 -11.64 1.17
C GLY A 4 -2.78 -10.45 0.40
N GLU A 5 -1.54 -10.07 0.70
CA GLU A 5 -0.81 -9.02 -0.01
C GLU A 5 -0.59 -9.38 -1.47
N TYR A 6 -0.12 -10.60 -1.73
CA TYR A 6 0.02 -11.10 -3.10
C TYR A 6 -1.27 -11.01 -3.90
N VAL A 7 -2.37 -11.52 -3.34
CA VAL A 7 -3.68 -11.50 -4.01
C VAL A 7 -4.17 -10.08 -4.24
N SER A 8 -4.00 -9.19 -3.25
CA SER A 8 -4.41 -7.79 -3.34
C SER A 8 -3.66 -7.05 -4.45
N VAL A 9 -2.31 -7.13 -4.46
CA VAL A 9 -1.49 -6.47 -5.48
C VAL A 9 -1.74 -7.08 -6.86
N ARG A 10 -1.93 -8.41 -6.93
CA ARG A 10 -2.27 -9.07 -8.19
C ARG A 10 -3.62 -8.57 -8.75
N ALA A 11 -4.64 -8.49 -7.91
CA ALA A 11 -5.95 -7.99 -8.31
C ALA A 11 -5.92 -6.51 -8.76
N GLN A 12 -5.10 -5.68 -8.09
CA GLN A 12 -4.87 -4.29 -8.52
C GLN A 12 -4.22 -4.25 -9.91
N ASN A 13 -3.17 -5.03 -10.14
CA ASN A 13 -2.50 -5.09 -11.44
C ASN A 13 -3.43 -5.61 -12.55
N ASP A 14 -4.29 -6.60 -12.25
CA ASP A 14 -5.26 -7.13 -13.22
C ASP A 14 -6.34 -6.06 -13.54
N LEU A 15 -6.74 -5.24 -12.56
CA LEU A 15 -7.64 -4.10 -12.79
C LEU A 15 -6.98 -3.05 -13.68
N VAL A 16 -5.74 -2.65 -13.36
CA VAL A 16 -4.96 -1.70 -14.17
C VAL A 16 -4.81 -2.21 -15.60
N ALA A 17 -4.42 -3.46 -15.79
CA ALA A 17 -4.28 -4.05 -17.12
C ALA A 17 -5.59 -4.03 -17.92
N ARG A 18 -6.73 -4.18 -17.24
CA ARG A 18 -8.06 -4.08 -17.85
C ARG A 18 -8.39 -2.64 -18.28
N GLU A 19 -8.09 -1.65 -17.44
CA GLU A 19 -8.35 -0.25 -17.79
C GLU A 19 -7.42 0.20 -18.92
N LEU A 20 -6.12 -0.13 -18.88
CA LEU A 20 -5.20 0.15 -19.99
C LEU A 20 -5.66 -0.47 -21.32
N LYS A 21 -6.21 -1.68 -21.29
CA LYS A 21 -6.75 -2.30 -22.51
C LYS A 21 -7.99 -1.60 -23.05
N LYS A 22 -8.82 -1.02 -22.19
CA LYS A 22 -9.95 -0.19 -22.63
C LYS A 22 -9.46 1.09 -23.29
N GLU A 23 -8.47 1.72 -22.66
CA GLU A 23 -7.86 2.94 -23.15
C GLU A 23 -7.18 2.73 -24.51
N GLU A 24 -6.38 1.67 -24.65
CA GLU A 24 -5.78 1.28 -25.92
C GLU A 24 -6.84 1.10 -27.04
N LYS A 25 -7.98 0.56 -26.66
CA LYS A 25 -9.10 0.37 -27.59
C LYS A 25 -9.77 1.70 -27.96
N ALA A 26 -9.99 2.59 -27.00
CA ALA A 26 -10.58 3.91 -27.24
C ALA A 26 -9.68 4.75 -28.14
N LEU A 27 -8.37 4.81 -27.86
CA LEU A 27 -7.37 5.45 -28.69
C LEU A 27 -7.35 4.95 -30.15
N ALA A 28 -7.68 3.67 -30.36
CA ALA A 28 -7.73 3.07 -31.69
C ALA A 28 -9.07 3.29 -32.41
N GLU A 29 -10.19 3.36 -31.68
CA GLU A 29 -11.56 3.47 -32.24
C GLU A 29 -11.95 4.92 -32.51
N ASP A 30 -11.58 5.86 -31.62
CA ASP A 30 -11.90 7.29 -31.79
C ASP A 30 -10.73 8.23 -31.38
N PRO A 31 -9.67 8.26 -32.17
CA PRO A 31 -8.49 9.08 -31.86
C PRO A 31 -8.77 10.59 -31.83
N GLU A 32 -9.86 11.07 -32.46
CA GLU A 32 -10.22 12.47 -32.44
C GLU A 32 -10.87 12.87 -31.11
N GLU A 33 -11.75 12.03 -30.55
CA GLU A 33 -12.36 12.21 -29.23
C GLU A 33 -11.28 12.19 -28.15
N GLU A 34 -10.40 11.18 -28.17
CA GLU A 34 -9.30 11.04 -27.23
C GLU A 34 -8.31 12.22 -27.28
N THR A 35 -8.07 12.77 -28.48
CA THR A 35 -7.26 14.00 -28.62
C THR A 35 -7.90 15.20 -27.93
N GLU A 36 -9.21 15.36 -28.03
CA GLU A 36 -9.95 16.47 -27.41
C GLU A 36 -10.05 16.28 -25.88
N GLU A 37 -10.23 15.03 -25.38
CA GLU A 37 -10.20 14.71 -23.96
C GLU A 37 -8.84 15.09 -23.34
N LEU A 38 -7.74 14.67 -23.95
CA LEU A 38 -6.40 15.03 -23.49
C LEU A 38 -6.17 16.55 -23.55
N ALA A 39 -6.65 17.23 -24.60
CA ALA A 39 -6.57 18.69 -24.69
C ALA A 39 -7.36 19.35 -23.54
N GLN A 40 -8.52 18.83 -23.18
CA GLN A 40 -9.31 19.33 -22.06
C GLN A 40 -8.55 19.21 -20.73
N VAL A 41 -7.89 18.08 -20.47
CA VAL A 41 -7.04 17.91 -19.27
C VAL A 41 -5.94 18.98 -19.21
N TYR A 42 -5.30 19.30 -20.34
CA TYR A 42 -4.28 20.34 -20.37
C TYR A 42 -4.84 21.75 -20.17
N ILE A 43 -6.06 22.04 -20.66
CA ILE A 43 -6.75 23.31 -20.39
C ILE A 43 -7.05 23.45 -18.89
N GLU A 44 -7.51 22.40 -18.22
CA GLU A 44 -7.77 22.40 -16.79
C GLU A 44 -6.50 22.65 -15.95
N ARG A 45 -5.34 22.30 -16.51
CA ARG A 45 -4.02 22.59 -15.91
C ARG A 45 -3.50 23.99 -16.25
N GLY A 46 -4.26 24.80 -16.98
CA GLY A 46 -3.96 26.20 -17.23
C GLY A 46 -3.32 26.50 -18.59
N MET A 47 -3.29 25.56 -19.54
CA MET A 47 -2.90 25.83 -20.91
C MET A 47 -4.00 26.60 -21.65
N THR A 48 -3.61 27.37 -22.67
CA THR A 48 -4.60 27.90 -23.61
C THR A 48 -5.14 26.79 -24.50
N ALA A 49 -6.36 26.94 -25.00
CA ALA A 49 -7.00 25.93 -25.85
C ALA A 49 -6.17 25.58 -27.10
N GLU A 50 -5.46 26.56 -27.66
CA GLU A 50 -4.57 26.35 -28.81
C GLU A 50 -3.36 25.48 -28.43
N GLN A 51 -2.66 25.84 -27.35
CA GLN A 51 -1.51 25.09 -26.83
C GLN A 51 -1.87 23.67 -26.42
N ALA A 52 -3.01 23.48 -25.76
CA ALA A 52 -3.50 22.20 -25.30
C ALA A 52 -3.77 21.24 -26.47
N ARG A 53 -4.44 21.72 -27.53
CA ARG A 53 -4.69 20.91 -28.72
C ARG A 53 -3.40 20.57 -29.47
N GLU A 54 -2.48 21.53 -29.63
CA GLU A 54 -1.19 21.27 -30.27
C GLU A 54 -0.42 20.18 -29.50
N MET A 55 -0.38 20.26 -28.17
CA MET A 55 0.28 19.28 -27.31
C MET A 55 -0.38 17.90 -27.41
N ALA A 56 -1.72 17.83 -27.33
CA ALA A 56 -2.44 16.59 -27.46
C ALA A 56 -2.20 15.92 -28.82
N GLN A 57 -2.23 16.69 -29.92
CA GLN A 57 -1.92 16.18 -31.25
C GLN A 57 -0.50 15.63 -31.38
N LEU A 58 0.49 16.25 -30.72
CA LEU A 58 1.86 15.75 -30.70
C LEU A 58 1.97 14.42 -29.94
N VAL A 59 1.29 14.29 -28.82
CA VAL A 59 1.26 13.04 -28.03
C VAL A 59 0.62 11.92 -28.85
N MET A 60 -0.48 12.19 -29.52
CA MET A 60 -1.22 11.22 -30.32
C MET A 60 -0.49 10.71 -31.57
N GLN A 61 0.59 11.35 -32.00
CA GLN A 61 1.43 10.85 -33.09
C GLN A 61 2.16 9.56 -32.77
N ASN A 62 2.36 9.26 -31.48
CA ASN A 62 3.01 8.03 -31.03
C ASN A 62 2.02 7.22 -30.17
N PRO A 63 1.52 6.06 -30.64
CA PRO A 63 0.53 5.27 -29.91
C PRO A 63 0.97 4.81 -28.52
N GLU A 64 2.27 4.48 -28.34
CA GLU A 64 2.80 4.07 -27.04
C GLU A 64 2.82 5.26 -26.07
N MET A 65 3.23 6.43 -26.54
CA MET A 65 3.20 7.67 -25.75
C MET A 65 1.77 8.10 -25.43
N ALA A 66 0.85 7.98 -26.40
CA ALA A 66 -0.54 8.31 -26.21
C ALA A 66 -1.13 7.49 -25.06
N LEU A 67 -1.00 6.15 -25.08
CA LEU A 67 -1.49 5.28 -24.04
C LEU A 67 -0.86 5.58 -22.66
N GLU A 68 0.45 5.84 -22.63
CA GLU A 68 1.15 6.17 -21.37
C GLU A 68 0.67 7.50 -20.79
N VAL A 69 0.48 8.52 -21.63
CA VAL A 69 0.04 9.85 -21.21
C VAL A 69 -1.41 9.81 -20.75
N HIS A 70 -2.33 9.19 -21.48
CA HIS A 70 -3.73 9.02 -21.08
C HIS A 70 -3.82 8.27 -19.76
N ALA A 71 -3.10 7.15 -19.60
CA ALA A 71 -3.07 6.39 -18.36
C ALA A 71 -2.64 7.24 -17.16
N ARG A 72 -1.65 8.11 -17.32
CA ARG A 72 -1.18 8.99 -16.24
C ARG A 72 -2.13 10.15 -15.97
N GLU A 73 -2.64 10.77 -17.02
CA GLU A 73 -3.41 11.99 -16.90
C GLU A 73 -4.86 11.76 -16.49
N GLU A 74 -5.48 10.71 -16.99
CA GLU A 74 -6.89 10.39 -16.75
C GLU A 74 -7.07 9.35 -15.64
N LEU A 75 -6.30 8.26 -15.70
CA LEU A 75 -6.43 7.17 -14.73
C LEU A 75 -5.55 7.36 -13.50
N GLY A 76 -4.58 8.27 -13.55
CA GLY A 76 -3.59 8.47 -12.48
C GLY A 76 -2.66 7.28 -12.28
N ILE A 77 -2.45 6.48 -13.32
CA ILE A 77 -1.69 5.23 -13.30
C ILE A 77 -0.41 5.38 -14.12
N ASP A 78 0.72 4.99 -13.57
CA ASP A 78 1.94 4.78 -14.35
C ASP A 78 2.03 3.32 -14.79
N PRO A 79 1.85 3.01 -16.09
CA PRO A 79 1.93 1.64 -16.59
C PRO A 79 3.29 0.97 -16.34
N ASN A 80 4.36 1.76 -16.19
CA ASN A 80 5.72 1.28 -16.02
C ASN A 80 6.09 1.03 -14.55
N GLU A 81 5.27 1.50 -13.58
CA GLU A 81 5.56 1.42 -12.14
C GLU A 81 4.59 0.50 -11.37
N LEU A 82 4.15 -0.59 -12.00
CA LEU A 82 3.27 -1.54 -11.32
C LEU A 82 4.02 -2.32 -10.24
N ALA A 83 3.43 -2.40 -9.05
CA ALA A 83 4.00 -3.14 -7.94
C ALA A 83 4.11 -4.64 -8.25
N SER A 84 5.25 -5.25 -7.92
CA SER A 84 5.41 -6.69 -8.05
C SER A 84 4.69 -7.44 -6.91
N PRO A 85 3.71 -8.32 -7.19
CA PRO A 85 2.99 -9.06 -6.16
C PRO A 85 3.91 -9.93 -5.29
N PHE A 86 4.93 -10.56 -5.89
CA PHE A 86 5.89 -11.39 -5.16
C PHE A 86 6.78 -10.55 -4.24
N THR A 87 7.26 -9.41 -4.70
CA THR A 87 8.09 -8.51 -3.91
C THR A 87 7.30 -7.94 -2.73
N SER A 88 6.08 -7.47 -2.96
CA SER A 88 5.19 -6.95 -1.91
C SER A 88 4.86 -8.02 -0.87
N ALA A 89 4.52 -9.24 -1.31
CA ALA A 89 4.27 -10.36 -0.42
C ALA A 89 5.53 -10.75 0.40
N GLY A 90 6.71 -10.72 -0.21
CA GLY A 90 7.98 -11.02 0.45
C GLY A 90 8.31 -10.00 1.55
N TRP A 91 8.14 -8.71 1.28
CA TRP A 91 8.31 -7.67 2.29
C TRP A 91 7.28 -7.78 3.42
N SER A 92 6.01 -8.04 3.08
CA SER A 92 4.94 -8.25 4.06
C SER A 92 5.23 -9.47 4.96
N PHE A 93 5.69 -10.58 4.38
CA PHE A 93 6.09 -11.77 5.14
C PHE A 93 7.25 -11.48 6.09
N SER A 94 8.31 -10.85 5.58
CA SER A 94 9.52 -10.56 6.35
C SER A 94 9.24 -9.62 7.52
N ALA A 95 8.49 -8.54 7.27
CA ALA A 95 8.09 -7.60 8.31
C ALA A 95 7.24 -8.26 9.39
N PHE A 96 6.28 -9.11 8.98
CA PHE A 96 5.42 -9.85 9.90
C PHE A 96 6.23 -10.87 10.72
N ALA A 97 7.12 -11.65 10.08
CA ALA A 97 7.93 -12.65 10.75
C ALA A 97 8.84 -12.01 11.81
N VAL A 98 9.52 -10.92 11.47
CA VAL A 98 10.36 -10.17 12.42
C VAL A 98 9.50 -9.61 13.56
N GLY A 99 8.38 -8.96 13.25
CA GLY A 99 7.48 -8.39 14.25
C GLY A 99 6.89 -9.43 15.21
N ALA A 100 6.61 -10.64 14.73
CA ALA A 100 6.11 -11.74 15.54
C ALA A 100 7.21 -12.41 16.38
N LEU A 101 8.44 -12.52 15.84
CA LEU A 101 9.56 -13.16 16.57
C LEU A 101 10.04 -12.32 17.75
N VAL A 102 10.06 -10.99 17.64
CA VAL A 102 10.56 -10.09 18.69
C VAL A 102 9.92 -10.38 20.07
N PRO A 103 8.59 -10.40 20.23
CA PRO A 103 7.96 -10.73 21.52
C PRO A 103 8.10 -12.19 21.92
N LEU A 104 8.43 -13.11 21.00
CA LEU A 104 8.63 -14.52 21.28
C LEU A 104 10.05 -14.84 21.81
N ILE A 105 11.05 -13.99 21.52
CA ILE A 105 12.43 -14.22 21.91
C ILE A 105 12.59 -14.56 23.40
N PRO A 106 11.96 -13.85 24.36
CA PRO A 106 12.11 -14.18 25.78
C PRO A 106 11.69 -15.61 26.14
N TRP A 107 10.71 -16.19 25.44
CA TRP A 107 10.19 -17.52 25.70
C TRP A 107 11.16 -18.65 25.35
N PHE A 108 12.17 -18.38 24.52
CA PHE A 108 13.21 -19.37 24.21
C PHE A 108 14.29 -19.47 25.30
N PHE A 109 14.42 -18.44 26.14
CA PHE A 109 15.50 -18.36 27.13
C PHE A 109 15.00 -18.46 28.58
N PHE A 110 13.73 -18.20 28.84
CA PHE A 110 13.16 -18.13 30.18
C PHE A 110 11.82 -18.87 30.25
N SER A 111 11.56 -19.54 31.39
CA SER A 111 10.34 -20.33 31.63
C SER A 111 9.63 -19.93 32.93
N ALA A 112 9.67 -18.67 33.30
CA ALA A 112 9.07 -18.16 34.55
C ALA A 112 7.96 -17.14 34.25
N ASP A 113 7.08 -16.86 35.21
CA ASP A 113 5.91 -15.97 35.04
C ASP A 113 6.26 -14.55 34.57
N PHE A 114 7.48 -14.08 34.86
CA PHE A 114 7.92 -12.76 34.41
C PHE A 114 8.15 -12.67 32.89
N VAL A 115 8.27 -13.80 32.17
CA VAL A 115 8.49 -13.84 30.71
C VAL A 115 7.39 -13.10 29.95
N ILE A 116 6.15 -13.15 30.45
CA ILE A 116 5.02 -12.42 29.88
C ILE A 116 5.33 -10.91 29.83
N TRP A 117 5.87 -10.37 30.90
CA TRP A 117 6.20 -8.95 30.98
C TRP A 117 7.38 -8.56 30.08
N LEU A 118 8.36 -9.45 29.92
CA LEU A 118 9.45 -9.25 28.98
C LEU A 118 8.94 -9.28 27.53
N SER A 119 8.03 -10.19 27.22
CA SER A 119 7.39 -10.29 25.89
C SER A 119 6.60 -9.02 25.56
N VAL A 120 5.80 -8.53 26.51
CA VAL A 120 5.04 -7.29 26.36
C VAL A 120 5.99 -6.10 26.18
N ALA A 121 7.04 -5.99 26.98
CA ALA A 121 8.03 -4.92 26.86
C ALA A 121 8.73 -4.97 25.50
N ALA A 122 9.13 -6.14 25.01
CA ALA A 122 9.75 -6.31 23.70
C ALA A 122 8.81 -5.90 22.58
N GLY A 123 7.52 -6.25 22.66
CA GLY A 123 6.50 -5.82 21.70
C GLY A 123 6.28 -4.30 21.67
N VAL A 124 6.23 -3.66 22.85
CA VAL A 124 6.10 -2.20 22.99
C VAL A 124 7.33 -1.48 22.41
N ILE A 125 8.52 -1.97 22.73
CA ILE A 125 9.78 -1.42 22.18
C ILE A 125 9.81 -1.56 20.67
N GLY A 126 9.45 -2.74 20.14
CA GLY A 126 9.36 -2.98 18.70
C GLY A 126 8.38 -2.02 18.01
N ALA A 127 7.19 -1.84 18.58
CA ALA A 127 6.20 -0.88 18.06
C ALA A 127 6.71 0.57 18.11
N ALA A 128 7.43 0.95 19.17
CA ALA A 128 8.03 2.29 19.28
C ALA A 128 9.14 2.50 18.25
N VAL A 129 9.99 1.50 18.00
CA VAL A 129 11.05 1.56 16.98
C VAL A 129 10.43 1.72 15.59
N ILE A 130 9.43 0.92 15.23
CA ILE A 130 8.74 1.04 13.94
C ILE A 130 8.06 2.41 13.82
N GLY A 131 7.35 2.86 14.86
CA GLY A 131 6.67 4.15 14.86
C GLY A 131 7.62 5.33 14.72
N SER A 132 8.80 5.28 15.35
CA SER A 132 9.83 6.32 15.23
C SER A 132 10.50 6.32 13.86
N THR A 133 10.87 5.16 13.34
CA THR A 133 11.52 5.04 12.01
C THR A 133 10.59 5.55 10.90
N LEU A 134 9.32 5.16 10.94
CA LEU A 134 8.34 5.60 9.96
C LEU A 134 8.07 7.12 10.08
N ALA A 135 7.99 7.66 11.30
CA ALA A 135 7.80 9.09 11.51
C ALA A 135 8.98 9.91 10.97
N ILE A 136 10.22 9.44 11.18
CA ILE A 136 11.42 10.09 10.63
C ILE A 136 11.41 10.03 9.11
N ALA A 137 11.14 8.87 8.53
CA ALA A 137 11.11 8.68 7.07
C ALA A 137 10.04 9.53 6.37
N THR A 138 8.92 9.78 7.05
CA THR A 138 7.79 10.57 6.49
C THR A 138 7.78 12.04 6.93
N GLY A 139 8.82 12.51 7.63
CA GLY A 139 8.90 13.91 8.10
C GLY A 139 7.87 14.30 9.16
N HIS A 140 7.28 13.32 9.87
CA HIS A 140 6.27 13.54 10.90
C HIS A 140 6.86 13.56 12.32
N SER A 141 6.07 14.00 13.29
CA SER A 141 6.45 14.00 14.70
C SER A 141 6.68 12.57 15.22
N VAL A 142 7.90 12.30 15.71
CA VAL A 142 8.29 11.00 16.27
C VAL A 142 7.39 10.59 17.43
N VAL A 143 7.06 11.51 18.32
CA VAL A 143 6.16 11.24 19.47
C VAL A 143 4.79 10.75 18.99
N ARG A 144 4.23 11.40 17.97
CA ARG A 144 2.94 11.00 17.37
C ARG A 144 3.05 9.64 16.66
N GLY A 145 4.16 9.38 15.98
CA GLY A 145 4.43 8.09 15.35
C GLY A 145 4.48 6.95 16.38
N ILE A 146 5.25 7.13 17.45
CA ILE A 146 5.36 6.15 18.54
C ILE A 146 4.00 5.94 19.21
N SER A 147 3.31 6.99 19.63
CA SER A 147 2.03 6.86 20.34
C SER A 147 0.97 6.13 19.50
N ARG A 148 0.94 6.38 18.20
CA ARG A 148 0.03 5.69 17.27
C ARG A 148 0.33 4.20 17.19
N HIS A 149 1.59 3.81 16.96
CA HIS A 149 1.96 2.41 16.80
C HIS A 149 1.85 1.61 18.10
N VAL A 150 2.31 2.18 19.21
CA VAL A 150 2.16 1.56 20.53
C VAL A 150 0.68 1.45 20.92
N GLY A 151 -0.12 2.48 20.68
CA GLY A 151 -1.55 2.45 20.94
C GLY A 151 -2.26 1.33 20.15
N ILE A 152 -1.98 1.18 18.86
CA ILE A 152 -2.53 0.10 18.03
C ILE A 152 -2.07 -1.27 18.55
N ALA A 153 -0.79 -1.44 18.88
CA ALA A 153 -0.26 -2.70 19.40
C ALA A 153 -0.92 -3.10 20.73
N VAL A 154 -1.09 -2.15 21.65
CA VAL A 154 -1.78 -2.38 22.93
C VAL A 154 -3.24 -2.74 22.73
N CYS A 155 -3.97 -1.99 21.89
CA CYS A 155 -5.36 -2.31 21.56
C CYS A 155 -5.51 -3.71 20.97
N ALA A 156 -4.64 -4.07 20.01
CA ALA A 156 -4.65 -5.40 19.42
C ALA A 156 -4.38 -6.50 20.45
N ALA A 157 -3.40 -6.31 21.33
CA ALA A 157 -3.07 -7.25 22.39
C ALA A 157 -4.26 -7.44 23.37
N ILE A 158 -4.93 -6.37 23.76
CA ILE A 158 -6.13 -6.42 24.61
C ILE A 158 -7.25 -7.18 23.89
N CYS A 159 -7.53 -6.89 22.63
CA CYS A 159 -8.56 -7.59 21.87
C CYS A 159 -8.28 -9.09 21.78
N ILE A 160 -7.04 -9.48 21.44
CA ILE A 160 -6.64 -10.88 21.34
C ILE A 160 -6.73 -11.58 22.70
N HIS A 161 -6.38 -10.91 23.79
CA HIS A 161 -6.49 -11.45 25.14
C HIS A 161 -7.96 -11.76 25.49
N PHE A 162 -8.89 -10.84 25.24
CA PHE A 162 -10.32 -11.07 25.49
C PHE A 162 -10.91 -12.17 24.60
N VAL A 163 -10.50 -12.24 23.33
CA VAL A 163 -10.89 -13.34 22.43
C VAL A 163 -10.37 -14.67 22.99
N GLY A 164 -9.12 -14.72 23.45
CA GLY A 164 -8.54 -15.92 24.07
C GLY A 164 -9.29 -16.36 25.32
N LEU A 165 -9.68 -15.43 26.19
CA LEU A 165 -10.50 -15.73 27.36
C LEU A 165 -11.88 -16.29 26.99
N ALA A 166 -12.56 -15.68 26.02
CA ALA A 166 -13.88 -16.11 25.56
C ALA A 166 -13.83 -17.52 24.96
N LEU A 167 -12.82 -17.80 24.11
CA LEU A 167 -12.62 -19.14 23.54
C LEU A 167 -12.22 -20.17 24.59
N GLY A 168 -11.36 -19.83 25.55
CA GLY A 168 -10.98 -20.68 26.65
C GLY A 168 -12.16 -21.04 27.55
N ALA A 169 -13.09 -20.13 27.78
CA ALA A 169 -14.31 -20.40 28.51
C ALA A 169 -15.28 -21.35 27.76
N VAL A 170 -15.30 -21.28 26.42
CA VAL A 170 -16.13 -22.17 25.58
C VAL A 170 -15.57 -23.60 25.51
N VAL A 171 -14.24 -23.74 25.50
CA VAL A 171 -13.57 -25.06 25.40
C VAL A 171 -13.62 -25.84 26.71
N GLN A 172 -13.89 -25.18 27.85
CA GLN A 172 -14.03 -25.82 29.17
C GLN A 172 -15.49 -26.29 29.49
N LEU A 173 -16.43 -26.03 28.56
CA LEU A 173 -17.81 -26.54 28.60
C LEU A 173 -17.96 -27.81 27.77
#